data_a91f89f83b13a23605bc651e8ee87213
#
_entry.id   a91f89f83b13a23605bc651e8ee87213
#
_cell.length_a   1.000
_cell.length_b   1.000
_cell.length_c   1.000
_cell.angle_alpha   90.00
_cell.angle_beta   90.00
_cell.angle_gamma   90.00
#
_symmetry.space_group_name_H-M   'P 1'
#
loop_
_entity.id
_entity.type
_entity.pdbx_description
1 polymer ?
#
loop_
_entity_poly.entity_id
_entity_poly.type
_entity_poly.pdbx_seq_one_letter_code
_entity_poly.pdbx_strand_id
1 'polypeptide(L)'
;MIEAAEVSRSPERRHRVLVVDDEPDVLTSVATILGGAEYEVACLGRVEDARRFLERESVQLVVSDLYLADDELGYDIAEAARACKPPVPVILLTGKPSFGGAQEALRSQVCEIVVKPVDAFDLVRTCRRTIREAEADRRQRHLEGQNRVLASVLPRAIEAKDPTTSGHAERVVHYTDTLAQRCGVSSEDRAHLRLASLLHDVGKIGIPEQILTKEGPLTEDERTVIETHPEMGRQILEPLEDSEEIRTWVFQHHERWDGRGYPAGLVGDEVALPGRILILAEVYDALAEVRSYKPAWAIERIVEFFRAEAGTHFDPNLAHLVADGLESQGNRFFSASPGALF
;
A
#
# COMPACT_ATOMS: atom_id res chain seq x y z
N MET A 1 -31.45 38.18 -16.85
CA MET A 1 -30.62 38.55 -15.68
C MET A 1 -30.45 37.26 -14.87
N ILE A 2 -29.31 36.65 -14.97
CA ILE A 2 -28.97 35.45 -14.19
C ILE A 2 -28.02 35.95 -13.09
N GLU A 3 -28.54 35.97 -11.86
CA GLU A 3 -27.80 36.33 -10.66
C GLU A 3 -26.67 35.34 -10.44
N ALA A 4 -25.44 35.85 -10.44
CA ALA A 4 -24.25 35.03 -10.11
C ALA A 4 -24.32 34.70 -8.62
N ALA A 5 -24.50 33.41 -8.31
CA ALA A 5 -24.38 32.90 -6.95
C ALA A 5 -22.93 33.12 -6.48
N GLU A 6 -22.76 33.99 -5.49
CA GLU A 6 -21.51 34.08 -4.72
C GLU A 6 -21.22 32.74 -4.07
N VAL A 7 -20.19 32.07 -4.58
CA VAL A 7 -19.58 30.91 -3.91
C VAL A 7 -18.96 31.43 -2.62
N SER A 8 -19.64 31.26 -1.52
CA SER A 8 -19.12 31.49 -0.17
C SER A 8 -17.88 30.66 0.02
N ARG A 9 -16.71 31.28 -0.10
CA ARG A 9 -15.44 30.68 0.34
C ARG A 9 -15.51 30.52 1.85
N SER A 10 -15.61 29.29 2.32
CA SER A 10 -15.36 28.97 3.74
C SER A 10 -14.05 29.64 4.15
N PRO A 11 -13.94 30.21 5.36
CA PRO A 11 -12.70 30.83 5.83
C PRO A 11 -11.61 29.74 5.80
N GLU A 12 -10.66 29.88 4.88
CA GLU A 12 -9.49 29.01 4.82
C GLU A 12 -8.84 29.02 6.21
N ARG A 13 -8.79 27.86 6.88
CA ARG A 13 -8.09 27.71 8.14
C ARG A 13 -6.65 28.11 7.91
N ARG A 14 -6.20 29.18 8.56
CA ARG A 14 -4.80 29.61 8.50
C ARG A 14 -3.91 28.47 9.00
N HIS A 15 -2.83 28.18 8.28
CA HIS A 15 -1.85 27.22 8.75
C HIS A 15 -1.16 27.75 10.00
N ARG A 16 -1.05 26.92 11.04
CA ARG A 16 -0.37 27.27 12.27
C ARG A 16 1.09 26.83 12.21
N VAL A 17 1.99 27.76 12.46
CA VAL A 17 3.44 27.55 12.45
C VAL A 17 3.99 27.77 13.84
N LEU A 18 4.75 26.79 14.36
CA LEU A 18 5.50 26.94 15.60
C LEU A 18 6.89 27.48 15.24
N VAL A 19 7.28 28.59 15.83
CA VAL A 19 8.62 29.18 15.71
C VAL A 19 9.35 28.99 17.04
N VAL A 20 10.58 28.46 17.00
CA VAL A 20 11.39 28.23 18.18
C VAL A 20 12.77 28.87 17.99
N ASP A 21 13.09 29.82 18.83
CA ASP A 21 14.38 30.53 18.86
C ASP A 21 14.57 31.13 20.27
N ASP A 22 15.77 31.08 20.86
CA ASP A 22 16.03 31.63 22.17
C ASP A 22 16.26 33.16 22.15
N GLU A 23 16.40 33.74 20.94
CA GLU A 23 16.56 35.19 20.77
C GLU A 23 15.17 35.85 20.53
N PRO A 24 14.65 36.70 21.48
CA PRO A 24 13.33 37.34 21.36
C PRO A 24 13.16 38.19 20.09
N ASP A 25 14.24 38.82 19.65
CA ASP A 25 14.25 39.69 18.47
C ASP A 25 14.06 38.86 17.17
N VAL A 26 14.66 37.66 17.12
CA VAL A 26 14.48 36.72 16.01
C VAL A 26 13.06 36.17 16.00
N LEU A 27 12.51 35.75 17.16
CA LEU A 27 11.13 35.33 17.29
C LEU A 27 10.15 36.41 16.77
N THR A 28 10.36 37.66 17.21
CA THR A 28 9.50 38.78 16.78
C THR A 28 9.59 39.04 15.28
N SER A 29 10.80 38.96 14.72
CA SER A 29 11.04 39.18 13.29
C SER A 29 10.39 38.07 12.44
N VAL A 30 10.64 36.81 12.78
CA VAL A 30 10.08 35.66 12.06
C VAL A 30 8.54 35.62 12.20
N ALA A 31 8.03 35.89 13.40
CA ALA A 31 6.57 35.98 13.61
C ALA A 31 5.91 37.08 12.80
N THR A 32 6.55 38.23 12.67
CA THR A 32 6.04 39.34 11.86
C THR A 32 6.01 38.98 10.37
N ILE A 33 7.07 38.35 9.86
CA ILE A 33 7.18 37.90 8.47
C ILE A 33 6.08 36.87 8.16
N LEU A 34 5.94 35.84 9.00
CA LEU A 34 4.99 34.76 8.77
C LEU A 34 3.54 35.19 9.02
N GLY A 35 3.28 36.03 10.04
CA GLY A 35 1.98 36.62 10.31
C GLY A 35 1.48 37.50 9.17
N GLY A 36 2.37 38.27 8.53
CA GLY A 36 2.08 39.05 7.32
C GLY A 36 1.75 38.18 6.08
N ALA A 37 2.19 36.91 6.09
CA ALA A 37 1.89 35.94 5.04
C ALA A 37 0.67 35.02 5.38
N GLU A 38 -0.17 35.44 6.31
CA GLU A 38 -1.44 34.77 6.70
C GLU A 38 -1.27 33.45 7.50
N TYR A 39 -0.11 33.23 8.12
CA TYR A 39 0.07 32.13 9.09
C TYR A 39 -0.40 32.55 10.49
N GLU A 40 -0.91 31.58 11.27
CA GLU A 40 -1.04 31.70 12.72
C GLU A 40 0.28 31.26 13.36
N VAL A 41 0.97 32.15 14.08
CA VAL A 41 2.31 31.89 14.58
C VAL A 41 2.30 31.74 16.09
N ALA A 42 2.84 30.61 16.58
CA ALA A 42 3.17 30.40 17.98
C ALA A 42 4.68 30.51 18.15
N CYS A 43 5.14 31.26 19.17
CA CYS A 43 6.56 31.49 19.42
C CYS A 43 6.97 30.91 20.78
N LEU A 44 8.05 30.14 20.81
CA LEU A 44 8.62 29.55 22.04
C LEU A 44 10.14 29.72 22.02
N GLY A 45 10.73 29.83 23.20
CA GLY A 45 12.19 30.07 23.36
C GLY A 45 12.97 28.83 23.79
N ARG A 46 12.32 27.68 24.03
CA ARG A 46 12.99 26.50 24.62
C ARG A 46 12.46 25.21 23.96
N VAL A 47 13.35 24.23 23.86
CA VAL A 47 13.02 22.89 23.31
C VAL A 47 11.92 22.19 24.11
N GLU A 48 12.01 22.24 25.44
CA GLU A 48 11.06 21.57 26.33
C GLU A 48 9.63 22.13 26.19
N ASP A 49 9.49 23.45 26.03
CA ASP A 49 8.20 24.08 25.83
C ASP A 49 7.63 23.76 24.42
N ALA A 50 8.50 23.68 23.41
CA ALA A 50 8.14 23.26 22.07
C ALA A 50 7.64 21.80 22.04
N ARG A 51 8.30 20.89 22.74
CA ARG A 51 7.87 19.49 22.88
C ARG A 51 6.47 19.40 23.51
N ARG A 52 6.26 20.08 24.64
CA ARG A 52 4.95 20.12 25.30
C ARG A 52 3.85 20.74 24.44
N PHE A 53 4.22 21.74 23.65
CA PHE A 53 3.30 22.38 22.71
C PHE A 53 2.88 21.42 21.60
N LEU A 54 3.83 20.69 21.00
CA LEU A 54 3.58 19.69 19.94
C LEU A 54 2.73 18.51 20.42
N GLU A 55 2.77 18.18 21.71
CA GLU A 55 1.90 17.15 22.31
C GLU A 55 0.44 17.57 22.44
N ARG A 56 0.18 18.89 22.58
CA ARG A 56 -1.15 19.43 22.92
C ARG A 56 -1.83 20.15 21.78
N GLU A 57 -1.05 20.73 20.90
CA GLU A 57 -1.52 21.63 19.86
C GLU A 57 -1.16 21.11 18.47
N SER A 58 -2.08 21.31 17.53
CA SER A 58 -1.86 20.93 16.13
C SER A 58 -1.17 22.06 15.38
N VAL A 59 -0.03 21.79 14.77
CA VAL A 59 0.70 22.70 13.89
C VAL A 59 0.99 22.03 12.54
N GLN A 60 1.15 22.85 11.49
CA GLN A 60 1.43 22.37 10.15
C GLN A 60 2.91 22.43 9.79
N LEU A 61 3.70 23.23 10.54
CA LEU A 61 5.13 23.43 10.32
C LEU A 61 5.81 23.86 11.62
N VAL A 62 7.04 23.41 11.82
CA VAL A 62 7.96 23.98 12.81
C VAL A 62 9.08 24.70 12.07
N VAL A 63 9.41 25.92 12.53
CA VAL A 63 10.61 26.67 12.13
C VAL A 63 11.43 26.87 13.40
N SER A 64 12.61 26.27 13.49
CA SER A 64 13.42 26.30 14.70
C SER A 64 14.84 26.78 14.40
N ASP A 65 15.43 27.55 15.31
CA ASP A 65 16.90 27.68 15.29
C ASP A 65 17.55 26.31 15.48
N LEU A 66 18.70 26.14 14.86
CA LEU A 66 19.50 24.92 15.03
C LEU A 66 20.22 24.92 16.39
N TYR A 67 20.68 26.07 16.83
CA TYR A 67 21.40 26.23 18.11
C TYR A 67 20.58 27.11 19.05
N LEU A 68 20.12 26.53 20.13
CA LEU A 68 19.32 27.18 21.15
C LEU A 68 20.15 27.34 22.44
N ALA A 69 19.66 28.12 23.43
CA ALA A 69 20.32 28.28 24.70
C ALA A 69 20.54 26.93 25.42
N ASP A 70 21.49 26.92 26.39
CA ASP A 70 21.81 25.75 27.21
C ASP A 70 22.26 24.51 26.40
N ASP A 71 22.96 24.72 25.27
CA ASP A 71 23.40 23.66 24.32
C ASP A 71 22.28 22.80 23.74
N GLU A 72 21.03 23.25 23.81
CA GLU A 72 19.88 22.59 23.16
C GLU A 72 19.96 22.70 21.63
N LEU A 73 19.53 21.66 20.93
CA LEU A 73 19.59 21.63 19.47
C LEU A 73 18.17 21.53 18.85
N GLY A 74 17.95 22.23 17.75
CA GLY A 74 16.73 22.15 16.96
C GLY A 74 16.40 20.74 16.44
N TYR A 75 17.38 19.84 16.40
CA TYR A 75 17.18 18.42 16.07
C TYR A 75 16.30 17.69 17.09
N ASP A 76 16.37 18.06 18.38
CA ASP A 76 15.50 17.50 19.42
C ASP A 76 14.02 17.85 19.19
N ILE A 77 13.78 19.04 18.62
CA ILE A 77 12.44 19.47 18.21
C ILE A 77 12.00 18.69 16.96
N ALA A 78 12.91 18.44 16.02
CA ALA A 78 12.61 17.66 14.81
C ALA A 78 12.21 16.21 15.17
N GLU A 79 12.86 15.62 16.18
CA GLU A 79 12.48 14.30 16.69
C GLU A 79 11.07 14.30 17.29
N ALA A 80 10.75 15.30 18.13
CA ALA A 80 9.42 15.45 18.72
C ALA A 80 8.34 15.69 17.64
N ALA A 81 8.62 16.54 16.65
CA ALA A 81 7.73 16.82 15.54
C ALA A 81 7.47 15.58 14.68
N ARG A 82 8.46 14.71 14.49
CA ARG A 82 8.33 13.43 13.79
C ARG A 82 7.44 12.44 14.54
N ALA A 83 7.48 12.46 15.89
CA ALA A 83 6.66 11.58 16.72
C ALA A 83 5.17 11.97 16.73
N CYS A 84 4.81 13.17 16.28
CA CYS A 84 3.42 13.62 16.13
C CYS A 84 2.64 12.75 15.14
N LYS A 85 1.34 12.71 15.28
CA LYS A 85 0.43 11.99 14.37
C LYS A 85 -0.61 12.95 13.81
N PRO A 86 -0.50 13.36 12.56
CA PRO A 86 0.56 13.04 11.59
C PRO A 86 1.88 13.76 11.92
N PRO A 87 3.04 13.29 11.40
CA PRO A 87 4.33 13.96 11.57
C PRO A 87 4.30 15.40 11.06
N VAL A 88 4.96 16.30 11.81
CA VAL A 88 5.03 17.73 11.47
C VAL A 88 6.37 18.01 10.78
N PRO A 89 6.37 18.66 9.59
CA PRO A 89 7.60 19.04 8.91
C PRO A 89 8.37 20.10 9.70
N VAL A 90 9.71 20.07 9.60
CA VAL A 90 10.60 20.98 10.31
C VAL A 90 11.55 21.68 9.33
N ILE A 91 11.67 22.99 9.48
CA ILE A 91 12.71 23.82 8.86
C ILE A 91 13.66 24.27 9.97
N LEU A 92 14.96 24.06 9.79
CA LEU A 92 15.97 24.59 10.69
C LEU A 92 16.60 25.87 10.15
N LEU A 93 16.76 26.87 11.00
CA LEU A 93 17.49 28.08 10.73
C LEU A 93 18.91 27.93 11.31
N THR A 94 19.96 28.39 10.61
CA THR A 94 21.32 28.31 11.12
C THR A 94 22.16 29.50 10.65
N GLY A 95 22.93 30.07 11.56
CA GLY A 95 23.95 31.09 11.24
C GLY A 95 25.29 30.51 10.78
N LYS A 96 25.52 29.19 10.97
CA LYS A 96 26.80 28.53 10.67
C LYS A 96 26.54 27.17 10.02
N PRO A 97 26.34 27.12 8.70
CA PRO A 97 26.19 25.85 8.00
C PRO A 97 27.47 25.02 8.10
N SER A 98 27.35 23.77 8.52
CA SER A 98 28.47 22.83 8.61
C SER A 98 28.11 21.50 7.94
N PHE A 99 29.13 20.77 7.46
CA PHE A 99 28.91 19.45 6.87
C PHE A 99 28.32 18.45 7.87
N GLY A 100 28.78 18.52 9.14
CA GLY A 100 28.23 17.67 10.22
C GLY A 100 26.75 17.99 10.51
N GLY A 101 26.37 19.26 10.49
CA GLY A 101 24.98 19.70 10.64
C GLY A 101 24.09 19.18 9.51
N ALA A 102 24.57 19.18 8.26
CA ALA A 102 23.82 18.63 7.13
C ALA A 102 23.60 17.10 7.26
N GLN A 103 24.60 16.36 7.74
CA GLN A 103 24.44 14.91 8.01
C GLN A 103 23.40 14.64 9.12
N GLU A 104 23.40 15.43 10.18
CA GLU A 104 22.45 15.24 11.27
C GLU A 104 21.03 15.63 10.88
N ALA A 105 20.87 16.67 10.04
CA ALA A 105 19.59 17.04 9.47
C ALA A 105 18.95 15.91 8.64
N LEU A 106 19.77 15.21 7.84
CA LEU A 106 19.31 14.03 7.09
C LEU A 106 18.85 12.90 8.02
N ARG A 107 19.58 12.63 9.11
CA ARG A 107 19.21 11.62 10.11
C ARG A 107 17.92 11.98 10.83
N SER A 108 17.77 13.25 11.18
CA SER A 108 16.60 13.78 11.91
C SER A 108 15.40 14.03 10.99
N GLN A 109 15.52 13.74 9.68
CA GLN A 109 14.48 13.96 8.66
C GLN A 109 13.95 15.40 8.63
N VAL A 110 14.85 16.36 8.82
CA VAL A 110 14.55 17.79 8.65
C VAL A 110 14.26 18.04 7.17
N CYS A 111 13.18 18.77 6.90
CA CYS A 111 12.74 19.02 5.52
C CYS A 111 13.67 20.00 4.80
N GLU A 112 14.19 21.01 5.53
CA GLU A 112 15.06 22.03 4.96
C GLU A 112 15.92 22.72 6.01
N ILE A 113 17.11 23.19 5.61
CA ILE A 113 17.97 24.08 6.40
C ILE A 113 18.07 25.41 5.68
N VAL A 114 17.75 26.50 6.37
CA VAL A 114 17.84 27.86 5.87
C VAL A 114 18.96 28.61 6.61
N VAL A 115 19.84 29.26 5.87
CA VAL A 115 20.98 29.98 6.44
C VAL A 115 20.56 31.40 6.82
N LYS A 116 20.88 31.82 8.06
CA LYS A 116 20.70 33.20 8.54
C LYS A 116 21.79 34.12 7.92
N PRO A 117 21.51 35.37 7.54
CA PRO A 117 20.24 36.09 7.70
C PRO A 117 19.18 35.63 6.70
N VAL A 118 17.94 35.47 7.17
CA VAL A 118 16.85 34.93 6.38
C VAL A 118 16.12 36.06 5.67
N ASP A 119 16.03 35.98 4.36
CA ASP A 119 15.16 36.86 3.57
C ASP A 119 13.68 36.51 3.81
N ALA A 120 12.86 37.55 4.00
CA ALA A 120 11.44 37.38 4.30
C ALA A 120 10.68 36.63 3.19
N PHE A 121 10.98 36.92 1.91
CA PHE A 121 10.34 36.28 0.77
C PHE A 121 10.75 34.81 0.66
N ASP A 122 12.05 34.54 0.86
CA ASP A 122 12.57 33.17 0.80
C ASP A 122 12.03 32.32 1.95
N LEU A 123 11.90 32.86 3.18
CA LEU A 123 11.32 32.14 4.30
C LEU A 123 9.86 31.76 4.02
N VAL A 124 9.03 32.74 3.61
CA VAL A 124 7.62 32.48 3.30
C VAL A 124 7.47 31.47 2.16
N ARG A 125 8.30 31.59 1.12
CA ARG A 125 8.31 30.64 0.00
C ARG A 125 8.66 29.24 0.46
N THR A 126 9.69 29.10 1.29
CA THR A 126 10.11 27.81 1.84
C THR A 126 9.03 27.20 2.73
N CYS A 127 8.46 27.95 3.67
CA CYS A 127 7.37 27.49 4.52
C CYS A 127 6.17 27.00 3.68
N ARG A 128 5.76 27.77 2.67
CA ARG A 128 4.65 27.40 1.79
C ARG A 128 4.92 26.12 1.00
N ARG A 129 6.14 25.96 0.47
CA ARG A 129 6.56 24.76 -0.24
C ARG A 129 6.54 23.55 0.69
N THR A 130 7.19 23.63 1.85
CA THR A 130 7.29 22.53 2.82
C THR A 130 5.91 22.06 3.32
N ILE A 131 5.00 22.99 3.61
CA ILE A 131 3.63 22.64 3.99
C ILE A 131 2.90 21.90 2.87
N ARG A 132 2.98 22.40 1.62
CA ARG A 132 2.32 21.77 0.46
C ARG A 132 2.84 20.36 0.18
N GLU A 133 4.15 20.16 0.24
CA GLU A 133 4.78 18.85 0.05
C GLU A 133 4.32 17.88 1.14
N ALA A 134 4.32 18.30 2.41
CA ALA A 134 3.84 17.46 3.51
C ALA A 134 2.35 17.13 3.42
N GLU A 135 1.52 18.06 2.94
CA GLU A 135 0.09 17.81 2.73
C GLU A 135 -0.17 16.86 1.55
N ALA A 136 0.58 17.01 0.46
CA ALA A 136 0.51 16.09 -0.67
C ALA A 136 0.89 14.66 -0.26
N ASP A 137 1.99 14.50 0.46
CA ASP A 137 2.44 13.23 1.02
C ASP A 137 1.41 12.59 1.98
N ARG A 138 0.77 13.42 2.83
CA ARG A 138 -0.30 12.95 3.74
C ARG A 138 -1.51 12.47 2.96
N ARG A 139 -1.93 13.23 1.95
CA ARG A 139 -3.06 12.88 1.11
C ARG A 139 -2.81 11.58 0.36
N GLN A 140 -1.62 11.43 -0.23
CA GLN A 140 -1.24 10.21 -0.92
C GLN A 140 -1.26 9.00 0.02
N ARG A 141 -0.61 9.07 1.18
CA ARG A 141 -0.63 7.98 2.19
C ARG A 141 -2.04 7.66 2.69
N HIS A 142 -2.91 8.65 2.81
CA HIS A 142 -4.30 8.44 3.21
C HIS A 142 -5.08 7.66 2.13
N LEU A 143 -4.92 8.05 0.85
CA LEU A 143 -5.53 7.36 -0.28
C LEU A 143 -5.01 5.92 -0.40
N GLU A 144 -3.70 5.72 -0.29
CA GLU A 144 -3.08 4.39 -0.28
C GLU A 144 -3.62 3.53 0.89
N GLY A 145 -3.79 4.13 2.07
CA GLY A 145 -4.39 3.47 3.23
C GLY A 145 -5.85 3.09 3.00
N GLN A 146 -6.65 3.95 2.40
CA GLN A 146 -8.05 3.66 2.06
C GLN A 146 -8.15 2.56 1.00
N ASN A 147 -7.35 2.62 -0.05
CA ASN A 147 -7.29 1.58 -1.08
C ASN A 147 -6.91 0.22 -0.48
N ARG A 148 -5.95 0.20 0.44
CA ARG A 148 -5.53 -1.01 1.15
C ARG A 148 -6.65 -1.62 2.00
N VAL A 149 -7.43 -0.79 2.72
CA VAL A 149 -8.59 -1.22 3.49
C VAL A 149 -9.66 -1.79 2.57
N LEU A 150 -10.00 -1.11 1.48
CA LEU A 150 -10.97 -1.59 0.50
C LEU A 150 -10.54 -2.92 -0.11
N ALA A 151 -9.27 -3.05 -0.49
CA ALA A 151 -8.69 -4.29 -1.01
C ALA A 151 -8.78 -5.45 -0.01
N SER A 152 -8.77 -5.20 1.30
CA SER A 152 -8.92 -6.24 2.34
C SER A 152 -10.37 -6.55 2.71
N VAL A 153 -11.30 -5.61 2.51
CA VAL A 153 -12.72 -5.79 2.85
C VAL A 153 -13.48 -6.56 1.77
N LEU A 154 -13.16 -6.30 0.49
CA LEU A 154 -13.85 -6.97 -0.63
C LEU A 154 -13.69 -8.50 -0.60
N PRO A 155 -12.48 -9.08 -0.46
CA PRO A 155 -12.32 -10.54 -0.35
C PRO A 155 -13.10 -11.12 0.83
N ARG A 156 -13.07 -10.47 1.99
CA ARG A 156 -13.84 -10.93 3.17
C ARG A 156 -15.35 -10.91 2.94
N ALA A 157 -15.86 -9.96 2.18
CA ALA A 157 -17.26 -9.91 1.81
C ALA A 157 -17.64 -11.09 0.88
N ILE A 158 -16.72 -11.49 0.00
CA ILE A 158 -16.89 -12.65 -0.89
C ILE A 158 -16.79 -13.95 -0.10
N GLU A 159 -15.77 -14.08 0.77
CA GLU A 159 -15.63 -15.23 1.68
C GLU A 159 -16.86 -15.40 2.62
N ALA A 160 -17.49 -14.31 3.04
CA ALA A 160 -18.74 -14.37 3.80
C ALA A 160 -19.89 -14.95 2.99
N LYS A 161 -19.87 -14.80 1.66
CA LYS A 161 -20.85 -15.39 0.74
C LYS A 161 -20.51 -16.84 0.35
N ASP A 162 -19.20 -17.18 0.36
CA ASP A 162 -18.68 -18.54 0.13
C ASP A 162 -17.86 -19.01 1.34
N PRO A 163 -18.50 -19.59 2.36
CA PRO A 163 -17.83 -19.99 3.60
C PRO A 163 -16.70 -21.02 3.42
N THR A 164 -16.60 -21.64 2.24
CA THR A 164 -15.55 -22.63 1.95
C THR A 164 -14.18 -22.00 1.72
N THR A 165 -14.13 -20.67 1.57
CA THR A 165 -12.95 -19.92 1.18
C THR A 165 -12.33 -19.06 2.30
N SER A 166 -12.71 -19.26 3.56
CA SER A 166 -12.18 -18.46 4.68
C SER A 166 -10.65 -18.48 4.75
N GLY A 167 -10.02 -17.29 4.68
CA GLY A 167 -8.57 -17.10 4.66
C GLY A 167 -7.87 -17.59 3.38
N HIS A 168 -8.62 -18.03 2.38
CA HIS A 168 -8.09 -18.51 1.10
C HIS A 168 -7.34 -17.39 0.35
N ALA A 169 -7.96 -16.23 0.22
CA ALA A 169 -7.37 -15.12 -0.53
C ALA A 169 -5.99 -14.70 0.05
N GLU A 170 -5.86 -14.64 1.37
CA GLU A 170 -4.60 -14.30 2.04
C GLU A 170 -3.51 -15.36 1.81
N ARG A 171 -3.87 -16.65 1.84
CA ARG A 171 -2.94 -17.74 1.54
C ARG A 171 -2.50 -17.75 0.07
N VAL A 172 -3.44 -17.56 -0.86
CA VAL A 172 -3.13 -17.47 -2.30
C VAL A 172 -2.19 -16.30 -2.58
N VAL A 173 -2.41 -15.13 -1.97
CA VAL A 173 -1.46 -13.99 -2.05
C VAL A 173 -0.05 -14.41 -1.61
N HIS A 174 0.07 -15.13 -0.50
CA HIS A 174 1.37 -15.59 -0.01
C HIS A 174 2.05 -16.56 -0.97
N TYR A 175 1.31 -17.51 -1.53
CA TYR A 175 1.84 -18.49 -2.47
C TYR A 175 2.25 -17.86 -3.80
N THR A 176 1.40 -16.99 -4.35
CA THR A 176 1.70 -16.26 -5.59
C THR A 176 2.92 -15.36 -5.45
N ASP A 177 3.03 -14.59 -4.36
CA ASP A 177 4.19 -13.71 -4.14
C ASP A 177 5.50 -14.50 -4.02
N THR A 178 5.46 -15.65 -3.32
CA THR A 178 6.61 -16.56 -3.20
C THR A 178 7.04 -17.12 -4.55
N LEU A 179 6.09 -17.59 -5.35
CA LEU A 179 6.38 -18.13 -6.70
C LEU A 179 6.89 -17.05 -7.63
N ALA A 180 6.23 -15.88 -7.67
CA ALA A 180 6.63 -14.75 -8.49
C ALA A 180 8.06 -14.28 -8.18
N GLN A 181 8.44 -14.23 -6.90
CA GLN A 181 9.81 -13.93 -6.50
C GLN A 181 10.81 -14.96 -7.03
N ARG A 182 10.50 -16.24 -6.96
CA ARG A 182 11.36 -17.32 -7.49
C ARG A 182 11.47 -17.31 -9.01
N CYS A 183 10.43 -16.82 -9.70
CA CYS A 183 10.42 -16.63 -11.15
C CYS A 183 11.09 -15.32 -11.60
N GLY A 184 11.60 -14.49 -10.67
CA GLY A 184 12.28 -13.23 -11.01
C GLY A 184 11.33 -12.13 -11.46
N VAL A 185 10.03 -12.21 -11.11
CA VAL A 185 9.04 -11.15 -11.39
C VAL A 185 9.43 -9.87 -10.63
N SER A 186 9.32 -8.72 -11.29
CA SER A 186 9.69 -7.42 -10.74
C SER A 186 8.94 -7.09 -9.44
N SER A 187 9.47 -6.20 -8.61
CA SER A 187 8.79 -5.78 -7.37
C SER A 187 7.47 -5.07 -7.64
N GLU A 188 7.36 -4.36 -8.76
CA GLU A 188 6.16 -3.66 -9.22
C GLU A 188 5.10 -4.65 -9.67
N ASP A 189 5.42 -5.57 -10.60
CA ASP A 189 4.50 -6.62 -11.04
C ASP A 189 4.05 -7.51 -9.88
N ARG A 190 4.94 -7.79 -8.93
CA ARG A 190 4.57 -8.54 -7.70
C ARG A 190 3.58 -7.79 -6.83
N ALA A 191 3.65 -6.45 -6.77
CA ALA A 191 2.65 -5.66 -6.06
C ALA A 191 1.27 -5.75 -6.75
N HIS A 192 1.23 -5.66 -8.07
CA HIS A 192 0.01 -5.87 -8.87
C HIS A 192 -0.52 -7.30 -8.74
N LEU A 193 0.38 -8.30 -8.77
CA LEU A 193 -0.02 -9.72 -8.63
C LEU A 193 -0.61 -10.03 -7.24
N ARG A 194 -0.07 -9.44 -6.17
CA ARG A 194 -0.69 -9.55 -4.83
C ARG A 194 -2.12 -9.01 -4.82
N LEU A 195 -2.36 -7.88 -5.49
CA LEU A 195 -3.70 -7.32 -5.58
C LEU A 195 -4.62 -8.17 -6.47
N ALA A 196 -4.12 -8.67 -7.60
CA ALA A 196 -4.85 -9.61 -8.44
C ALA A 196 -5.23 -10.89 -7.67
N SER A 197 -4.28 -11.46 -6.93
CA SER A 197 -4.50 -12.65 -6.09
C SER A 197 -5.53 -12.43 -5.00
N LEU A 198 -5.56 -11.22 -4.42
CA LEU A 198 -6.54 -10.86 -3.39
C LEU A 198 -7.94 -10.71 -3.97
N LEU A 199 -8.05 -10.28 -5.22
CA LEU A 199 -9.31 -9.92 -5.89
C LEU A 199 -9.75 -10.93 -6.96
N HIS A 200 -9.00 -12.05 -7.16
CA HIS A 200 -9.28 -12.99 -8.26
C HIS A 200 -10.73 -13.47 -8.30
N ASP A 201 -11.29 -13.69 -7.14
CA ASP A 201 -12.63 -14.20 -6.92
C ASP A 201 -13.72 -13.11 -6.79
N VAL A 202 -13.39 -11.82 -6.99
CA VAL A 202 -14.35 -10.72 -6.79
C VAL A 202 -15.63 -10.86 -7.61
N GLY A 203 -15.53 -11.48 -8.78
CA GLY A 203 -16.68 -11.74 -9.64
C GLY A 203 -17.70 -12.71 -9.06
N LYS A 204 -17.36 -13.53 -8.06
CA LYS A 204 -18.31 -14.41 -7.35
C LYS A 204 -19.43 -13.63 -6.67
N ILE A 205 -19.30 -12.33 -6.48
CA ILE A 205 -20.36 -11.48 -5.97
C ILE A 205 -21.61 -11.53 -6.86
N GLY A 206 -21.42 -11.71 -8.17
CA GLY A 206 -22.51 -11.85 -9.16
C GLY A 206 -23.11 -13.26 -9.26
N ILE A 207 -22.49 -14.27 -8.67
CA ILE A 207 -22.97 -15.66 -8.74
C ILE A 207 -24.07 -15.88 -7.70
N PRO A 208 -25.19 -16.54 -8.05
CA PRO A 208 -26.25 -16.88 -7.09
C PRO A 208 -25.72 -17.73 -5.93
N GLU A 209 -26.09 -17.38 -4.71
CA GLU A 209 -25.65 -18.07 -3.49
C GLU A 209 -25.97 -19.57 -3.50
N GLN A 210 -27.14 -19.93 -4.05
CA GLN A 210 -27.58 -21.33 -4.19
C GLN A 210 -26.63 -22.20 -5.00
N ILE A 211 -25.88 -21.59 -5.95
CA ILE A 211 -24.88 -22.29 -6.77
C ILE A 211 -23.55 -22.36 -6.00
N LEU A 212 -23.13 -21.26 -5.35
CA LEU A 212 -21.87 -21.21 -4.61
C LEU A 212 -21.86 -22.15 -3.40
N THR A 213 -23.00 -22.27 -2.70
CA THR A 213 -23.13 -23.06 -1.45
C THR A 213 -23.72 -24.45 -1.68
N LYS A 214 -23.85 -24.87 -2.94
CA LYS A 214 -24.47 -26.17 -3.26
C LYS A 214 -23.67 -27.33 -2.71
N GLU A 215 -24.32 -28.17 -1.90
CA GLU A 215 -23.77 -29.45 -1.44
C GLU A 215 -23.88 -30.49 -2.57
N GLY A 216 -22.76 -30.85 -3.18
CA GLY A 216 -22.67 -31.84 -4.24
C GLY A 216 -22.19 -31.32 -5.58
N PRO A 217 -22.22 -32.17 -6.62
CA PRO A 217 -21.71 -31.78 -7.94
C PRO A 217 -22.62 -30.74 -8.61
N LEU A 218 -21.99 -29.79 -9.29
CA LEU A 218 -22.69 -28.80 -10.13
C LEU A 218 -23.22 -29.46 -11.42
N THR A 219 -24.39 -29.02 -11.88
CA THR A 219 -24.83 -29.30 -13.25
C THR A 219 -23.98 -28.53 -14.27
N GLU A 220 -24.11 -28.86 -15.56
CA GLU A 220 -23.39 -28.12 -16.61
C GLU A 220 -23.83 -26.66 -16.67
N ASP A 221 -25.13 -26.37 -16.52
CA ASP A 221 -25.65 -25.00 -16.47
C ASP A 221 -25.10 -24.21 -15.27
N GLU A 222 -25.08 -24.82 -14.08
CA GLU A 222 -24.52 -24.20 -12.88
C GLU A 222 -23.02 -23.96 -13.01
N ARG A 223 -22.29 -24.89 -13.64
CA ARG A 223 -20.88 -24.74 -13.95
C ARG A 223 -20.65 -23.55 -14.87
N THR A 224 -21.42 -23.45 -15.96
CA THR A 224 -21.37 -22.34 -16.90
C THR A 224 -21.58 -20.99 -16.20
N VAL A 225 -22.48 -20.93 -15.21
CA VAL A 225 -22.71 -19.73 -14.42
C VAL A 225 -21.48 -19.39 -13.56
N ILE A 226 -20.87 -20.37 -12.89
CA ILE A 226 -19.65 -20.11 -12.09
C ILE A 226 -18.49 -19.67 -12.98
N GLU A 227 -18.32 -20.26 -14.14
CA GLU A 227 -17.26 -19.94 -15.10
C GLU A 227 -17.32 -18.50 -15.66
N THR A 228 -18.40 -17.76 -15.36
CA THR A 228 -18.49 -16.33 -15.70
C THR A 228 -17.79 -15.40 -14.71
N HIS A 229 -17.42 -15.88 -13.50
CA HIS A 229 -16.89 -14.98 -12.46
C HIS A 229 -15.56 -14.30 -12.84
N PRO A 230 -14.62 -14.88 -13.64
CA PRO A 230 -13.42 -14.16 -14.03
C PRO A 230 -13.72 -12.94 -14.90
N GLU A 231 -14.67 -13.07 -15.85
CA GLU A 231 -15.14 -11.94 -16.66
C GLU A 231 -15.88 -10.89 -15.82
N MET A 232 -16.75 -11.32 -14.91
CA MET A 232 -17.41 -10.40 -13.97
C MET A 232 -16.39 -9.69 -13.08
N GLY A 233 -15.35 -10.40 -12.62
CA GLY A 233 -14.25 -9.84 -11.85
C GLY A 233 -13.52 -8.75 -12.63
N ARG A 234 -13.18 -9.01 -13.90
CA ARG A 234 -12.57 -8.03 -14.80
C ARG A 234 -13.43 -6.77 -14.94
N GLN A 235 -14.75 -6.91 -15.08
CA GLN A 235 -15.70 -5.80 -15.20
C GLN A 235 -15.83 -5.01 -13.88
N ILE A 236 -15.90 -5.68 -12.74
CA ILE A 236 -15.97 -5.03 -11.41
C ILE A 236 -14.73 -4.18 -11.17
N LEU A 237 -13.56 -4.61 -11.66
CA LEU A 237 -12.29 -3.91 -11.50
C LEU A 237 -12.03 -2.83 -12.56
N GLU A 238 -12.94 -2.60 -13.53
CA GLU A 238 -12.80 -1.58 -14.57
C GLU A 238 -12.55 -0.17 -14.02
N PRO A 239 -13.18 0.28 -12.91
CA PRO A 239 -12.94 1.61 -12.35
C PRO A 239 -11.57 1.78 -11.68
N LEU A 240 -10.78 0.74 -11.53
CA LEU A 240 -9.45 0.82 -10.97
C LEU A 240 -8.50 1.42 -12.02
N GLU A 241 -8.03 2.64 -11.82
CA GLU A 241 -7.06 3.30 -12.70
C GLU A 241 -5.74 2.51 -12.73
N ASP A 242 -5.02 2.52 -13.87
CA ASP A 242 -3.74 1.85 -14.09
C ASP A 242 -3.70 0.35 -13.71
N SER A 243 -4.80 -0.37 -13.94
CA SER A 243 -4.98 -1.76 -13.48
C SER A 243 -5.21 -2.78 -14.61
N GLU A 244 -4.84 -2.48 -15.83
CA GLU A 244 -5.07 -3.40 -16.98
C GLU A 244 -4.44 -4.78 -16.75
N GLU A 245 -3.23 -4.82 -16.18
CA GLU A 245 -2.54 -6.06 -15.85
C GLU A 245 -3.30 -6.83 -14.77
N ILE A 246 -3.74 -6.17 -13.70
CA ILE A 246 -4.51 -6.79 -12.61
C ILE A 246 -5.80 -7.41 -13.17
N ARG A 247 -6.54 -6.67 -14.00
CA ARG A 247 -7.77 -7.13 -14.63
C ARG A 247 -7.52 -8.32 -15.56
N THR A 248 -6.42 -8.28 -16.31
CA THR A 248 -6.00 -9.36 -17.18
C THR A 248 -5.68 -10.62 -16.37
N TRP A 249 -4.94 -10.52 -15.28
CA TRP A 249 -4.57 -11.67 -14.46
C TRP A 249 -5.77 -12.25 -13.70
N VAL A 250 -6.69 -11.38 -13.21
CA VAL A 250 -7.98 -11.83 -12.65
C VAL A 250 -8.82 -12.54 -13.69
N PHE A 251 -8.85 -12.06 -14.94
CA PHE A 251 -9.55 -12.72 -16.02
C PHE A 251 -8.97 -14.10 -16.37
N GLN A 252 -7.63 -14.25 -16.27
CA GLN A 252 -6.89 -15.43 -16.72
C GLN A 252 -6.66 -16.50 -15.64
N HIS A 253 -7.07 -16.31 -14.40
CA HIS A 253 -6.68 -17.19 -13.29
C HIS A 253 -7.24 -18.62 -13.36
N HIS A 254 -8.19 -18.88 -14.23
CA HIS A 254 -8.70 -20.22 -14.52
C HIS A 254 -8.35 -20.72 -15.92
N GLU A 255 -7.47 -20.00 -16.64
CA GLU A 255 -6.95 -20.52 -17.90
C GLU A 255 -5.94 -21.64 -17.64
N ARG A 256 -5.99 -22.65 -18.51
CA ARG A 256 -5.10 -23.82 -18.43
C ARG A 256 -4.07 -23.77 -19.54
N TRP A 257 -2.92 -24.35 -19.29
CA TRP A 257 -1.85 -24.42 -20.28
C TRP A 257 -2.27 -25.09 -21.59
N ASP A 258 -3.15 -26.10 -21.52
CA ASP A 258 -3.67 -26.88 -22.67
C ASP A 258 -4.84 -26.20 -23.41
N GLY A 259 -5.26 -25.00 -23.02
CA GLY A 259 -6.38 -24.28 -23.63
C GLY A 259 -7.77 -24.80 -23.25
N ARG A 260 -7.86 -25.72 -22.29
CA ARG A 260 -9.14 -26.25 -21.78
C ARG A 260 -9.65 -25.49 -20.55
N GLY A 261 -9.04 -24.34 -20.27
CA GLY A 261 -9.46 -23.42 -19.24
C GLY A 261 -10.59 -22.51 -19.67
N TYR A 262 -10.91 -21.57 -18.84
CA TYR A 262 -11.93 -20.55 -19.11
C TYR A 262 -11.46 -19.19 -18.56
N PRO A 263 -12.02 -18.06 -19.00
CA PRO A 263 -13.18 -17.93 -19.91
C PRO A 263 -12.82 -17.86 -21.41
N ALA A 264 -11.56 -17.64 -21.79
CA ALA A 264 -11.14 -17.42 -23.19
C ALA A 264 -10.55 -18.66 -23.87
N GLY A 265 -10.12 -19.68 -23.12
CA GLY A 265 -9.47 -20.88 -23.64
C GLY A 265 -8.07 -20.60 -24.21
N LEU A 266 -7.32 -19.70 -23.57
CA LEU A 266 -5.96 -19.32 -23.95
C LEU A 266 -4.99 -20.50 -23.80
N VAL A 267 -4.00 -20.58 -24.70
CA VAL A 267 -3.05 -21.71 -24.76
C VAL A 267 -1.63 -21.24 -24.44
N GLY A 268 -0.97 -21.94 -23.55
CA GLY A 268 0.46 -21.76 -23.31
C GLY A 268 0.82 -20.32 -22.91
N ASP A 269 1.69 -19.68 -23.66
CA ASP A 269 2.20 -18.33 -23.41
C ASP A 269 1.20 -17.20 -23.72
N GLU A 270 0.02 -17.50 -24.28
CA GLU A 270 -1.07 -16.53 -24.37
C GLU A 270 -1.61 -16.15 -22.99
N VAL A 271 -1.45 -17.03 -21.99
CA VAL A 271 -1.72 -16.73 -20.61
C VAL A 271 -0.51 -16.01 -20.01
N ALA A 272 -0.69 -14.81 -19.49
CA ALA A 272 0.38 -14.04 -18.87
C ALA A 272 1.04 -14.82 -17.71
N LEU A 273 2.36 -14.68 -17.52
CA LEU A 273 3.08 -15.39 -16.46
C LEU A 273 2.43 -15.21 -15.07
N PRO A 274 1.97 -14.01 -14.64
CA PRO A 274 1.27 -13.87 -13.38
C PRO A 274 -0.05 -14.65 -13.29
N GLY A 275 -0.81 -14.76 -14.37
CA GLY A 275 -2.01 -15.60 -14.44
C GLY A 275 -1.67 -17.08 -14.26
N ARG A 276 -0.60 -17.57 -14.92
CA ARG A 276 -0.08 -18.93 -14.74
C ARG A 276 0.41 -19.24 -13.33
N ILE A 277 0.97 -18.24 -12.65
CA ILE A 277 1.37 -18.36 -11.24
C ILE A 277 0.15 -18.42 -10.33
N LEU A 278 -0.86 -17.61 -10.61
CA LEU A 278 -2.07 -17.49 -9.79
C LEU A 278 -2.88 -18.80 -9.77
N ILE A 279 -3.15 -19.41 -10.94
CA ILE A 279 -3.87 -20.69 -11.00
C ILE A 279 -3.13 -21.79 -10.23
N LEU A 280 -1.80 -21.81 -10.32
CA LEU A 280 -1.00 -22.81 -9.63
C LEU A 280 -1.05 -22.64 -8.10
N ALA A 281 -0.99 -21.41 -7.61
CA ALA A 281 -1.13 -21.07 -6.20
C ALA A 281 -2.52 -21.40 -5.65
N GLU A 282 -3.57 -21.11 -6.41
CA GLU A 282 -4.96 -21.43 -6.06
C GLU A 282 -5.18 -22.95 -5.95
N VAL A 283 -4.70 -23.70 -6.94
CA VAL A 283 -4.82 -25.17 -6.90
C VAL A 283 -3.99 -25.75 -5.76
N TYR A 284 -2.79 -25.21 -5.49
CA TYR A 284 -1.99 -25.63 -4.33
C TYR A 284 -2.77 -25.41 -3.02
N ASP A 285 -3.37 -24.24 -2.80
CA ASP A 285 -4.21 -23.98 -1.63
C ASP A 285 -5.37 -24.97 -1.52
N ALA A 286 -6.03 -25.26 -2.64
CA ALA A 286 -7.15 -26.22 -2.67
C ALA A 286 -6.72 -27.65 -2.32
N LEU A 287 -5.47 -28.04 -2.55
CA LEU A 287 -4.94 -29.36 -2.24
C LEU A 287 -4.32 -29.43 -0.85
N ALA A 288 -3.65 -28.38 -0.42
CA ALA A 288 -2.87 -28.34 0.83
C ALA A 288 -3.72 -28.05 2.08
N GLU A 289 -4.90 -27.41 1.89
CA GLU A 289 -5.77 -27.01 3.01
C GLU A 289 -6.89 -28.02 3.27
N VAL A 290 -7.26 -28.12 4.56
CA VAL A 290 -8.43 -28.91 5.01
C VAL A 290 -9.68 -28.12 4.67
N ARG A 291 -10.59 -28.70 3.88
CA ARG A 291 -11.91 -28.13 3.60
C ARG A 291 -12.99 -28.96 4.28
N SER A 292 -14.15 -28.38 4.54
CA SER A 292 -15.27 -29.03 5.25
C SER A 292 -15.65 -30.43 4.71
N TYR A 293 -15.35 -30.65 3.41
CA TYR A 293 -15.68 -31.90 2.70
C TYR A 293 -14.44 -32.70 2.24
N LYS A 294 -13.20 -32.26 2.54
CA LYS A 294 -11.99 -32.89 2.04
C LYS A 294 -10.78 -32.65 2.96
N PRO A 295 -10.08 -33.71 3.40
CA PRO A 295 -8.79 -33.55 4.10
C PRO A 295 -7.71 -32.99 3.16
N ALA A 296 -6.71 -32.32 3.75
CA ALA A 296 -5.51 -31.93 3.02
C ALA A 296 -4.79 -33.16 2.41
N TRP A 297 -4.21 -32.96 1.25
CA TRP A 297 -3.39 -34.01 0.65
C TRP A 297 -2.00 -34.05 1.29
N ALA A 298 -1.41 -35.26 1.33
CA ALA A 298 0.00 -35.41 1.66
C ALA A 298 0.87 -34.75 0.61
N ILE A 299 2.01 -34.20 1.03
CA ILE A 299 2.91 -33.45 0.13
C ILE A 299 3.34 -34.30 -1.06
N GLU A 300 3.64 -35.58 -0.84
CA GLU A 300 4.05 -36.50 -1.88
C GLU A 300 3.01 -36.61 -3.00
N ARG A 301 1.73 -36.64 -2.62
CA ARG A 301 0.62 -36.68 -3.56
C ARG A 301 0.47 -35.36 -4.32
N ILE A 302 0.72 -34.22 -3.67
CA ILE A 302 0.72 -32.90 -4.31
C ILE A 302 1.84 -32.81 -5.34
N VAL A 303 3.04 -33.28 -5.00
CA VAL A 303 4.20 -33.35 -5.91
C VAL A 303 3.87 -34.19 -7.14
N GLU A 304 3.33 -35.40 -6.95
CA GLU A 304 2.90 -36.28 -8.04
C GLU A 304 1.86 -35.60 -8.95
N PHE A 305 0.88 -34.90 -8.37
CA PHE A 305 -0.14 -34.19 -9.11
C PHE A 305 0.44 -33.06 -9.98
N PHE A 306 1.29 -32.18 -9.43
CA PHE A 306 1.89 -31.12 -10.22
C PHE A 306 2.77 -31.66 -11.36
N ARG A 307 3.52 -32.75 -11.13
CA ARG A 307 4.29 -33.42 -12.19
C ARG A 307 3.40 -34.02 -13.28
N ALA A 308 2.29 -34.63 -12.91
CA ALA A 308 1.35 -35.25 -13.87
C ALA A 308 0.61 -34.20 -14.71
N GLU A 309 0.31 -33.05 -14.13
CA GLU A 309 -0.42 -31.97 -14.78
C GLU A 309 0.48 -30.92 -15.47
N ALA A 310 1.80 -31.13 -15.48
CA ALA A 310 2.74 -30.30 -16.20
C ALA A 310 2.52 -30.38 -17.71
N GLY A 311 2.32 -29.25 -18.38
CA GLY A 311 2.03 -29.17 -19.81
C GLY A 311 0.56 -29.43 -20.18
N THR A 312 -0.29 -29.70 -19.19
CA THR A 312 -1.75 -29.83 -19.36
C THR A 312 -2.47 -28.73 -18.59
N HIS A 313 -2.63 -28.88 -17.30
CA HIS A 313 -3.24 -27.85 -16.46
C HIS A 313 -2.30 -26.66 -16.26
N PHE A 314 -1.02 -26.92 -16.00
CA PHE A 314 -0.04 -25.91 -15.63
C PHE A 314 1.09 -25.75 -16.66
N ASP A 315 1.66 -24.55 -16.67
CA ASP A 315 2.98 -24.31 -17.29
C ASP A 315 3.98 -25.37 -16.76
N PRO A 316 4.62 -26.14 -17.65
CA PRO A 316 5.50 -27.22 -17.22
C PRO A 316 6.67 -26.75 -16.35
N ASN A 317 7.23 -25.58 -16.63
CA ASN A 317 8.34 -25.03 -15.84
C ASN A 317 7.89 -24.65 -14.43
N LEU A 318 6.72 -24.03 -14.30
CA LEU A 318 6.15 -23.67 -13.00
C LEU A 318 5.74 -24.90 -12.19
N ALA A 319 5.13 -25.89 -12.85
CA ALA A 319 4.74 -27.14 -12.19
C ALA A 319 5.94 -27.90 -11.64
N HIS A 320 7.03 -28.01 -12.41
CA HIS A 320 8.28 -28.61 -11.95
C HIS A 320 8.94 -27.80 -10.83
N LEU A 321 8.95 -26.46 -10.93
CA LEU A 321 9.49 -25.59 -9.87
C LEU A 321 8.80 -25.86 -8.52
N VAL A 322 7.46 -25.98 -8.52
CA VAL A 322 6.69 -26.27 -7.31
C VAL A 322 6.94 -27.70 -6.82
N ALA A 323 6.86 -28.69 -7.71
CA ALA A 323 7.07 -30.09 -7.35
C ALA A 323 8.44 -30.33 -6.73
N ASP A 324 9.53 -29.84 -7.35
CA ASP A 324 10.91 -30.01 -6.86
C ASP A 324 11.13 -29.20 -5.57
N GLY A 325 10.51 -28.02 -5.46
CA GLY A 325 10.54 -27.21 -4.26
C GLY A 325 9.86 -27.90 -3.06
N LEU A 326 8.68 -28.47 -3.27
CA LEU A 326 7.94 -29.21 -2.24
C LEU A 326 8.67 -30.51 -1.84
N GLU A 327 9.21 -31.24 -2.81
CA GLU A 327 9.97 -32.47 -2.55
C GLU A 327 11.22 -32.22 -1.70
N SER A 328 11.94 -31.13 -1.97
CA SER A 328 13.20 -30.81 -1.28
C SER A 328 12.99 -30.09 0.06
N GLN A 329 11.96 -29.26 0.22
CA GLN A 329 11.78 -28.37 1.34
C GLN A 329 10.46 -28.60 2.14
N GLY A 330 9.56 -29.42 1.61
CA GLY A 330 8.22 -29.60 2.17
C GLY A 330 7.47 -28.26 2.21
N ASN A 331 6.64 -28.06 3.22
CA ASN A 331 5.88 -26.82 3.40
C ASN A 331 6.77 -25.58 3.56
N ARG A 332 8.06 -25.73 3.86
CA ARG A 332 9.01 -24.62 3.93
C ARG A 332 9.28 -23.98 2.58
N PHE A 333 8.94 -24.64 1.47
CA PHE A 333 9.05 -24.05 0.13
C PHE A 333 8.25 -22.73 0.03
N PHE A 334 7.08 -22.68 0.62
CA PHE A 334 6.26 -21.47 0.69
C PHE A 334 6.50 -20.64 1.97
N SER A 335 7.29 -21.14 2.94
CA SER A 335 7.63 -20.42 4.16
C SER A 335 8.81 -19.47 3.96
N ALA A 336 8.89 -18.74 2.84
CA ALA A 336 9.89 -17.70 2.66
C ALA A 336 9.72 -16.60 3.72
N SER A 337 10.84 -16.07 4.26
CA SER A 337 10.89 -15.07 5.33
C SER A 337 9.78 -14.03 5.21
N PRO A 338 9.08 -13.72 6.31
CA PRO A 338 8.06 -12.67 6.29
C PRO A 338 8.71 -11.30 6.10
N GLY A 339 8.98 -10.94 4.86
CA GLY A 339 8.97 -9.55 4.47
C GLY A 339 7.53 -9.09 4.65
N ALA A 340 7.33 -8.00 5.41
CA ALA A 340 6.02 -7.49 5.74
C ALA A 340 5.07 -7.55 4.52
N LEU A 341 3.98 -8.28 4.67
CA LEU A 341 2.98 -8.51 3.61
C LEU A 341 2.24 -7.21 3.19
N PHE A 342 2.52 -6.08 3.89
CA PHE A 342 1.91 -4.76 3.62
C PHE A 342 2.90 -3.63 3.96
#